data_dfbd9a56ae9f92cefc4fc17b311e6dad
#
_entry.id   dfbd9a56ae9f92cefc4fc17b311e6dad
#
_cell.length_a   1.000
_cell.length_b   1.000
_cell.length_c   1.000
_cell.angle_alpha   90.00
_cell.angle_beta   90.00
_cell.angle_gamma   90.00
#
_symmetry.space_group_name_H-M   'P 1'
#
loop_
_entity.id
_entity.type
_entity.pdbx_description
1 polymer ?
#
loop_
_entity_poly.entity_id
_entity_poly.type
_entity_poly.pdbx_seq_one_letter_code
_entity_poly.pdbx_strand_id
1 'polypeptide(L)'
;MFSKEVMVGIFIGVANCDVRIESDYRSTLGYQVRPKIQIRGELDFLNQIKRTLLQYNVKCHIKERESKLRQKPILTISRIKDLVIISNIIPPEYSDARNQWPDFRTVINIMNDKRHLSLSGLDEILKIKGLI
;
A
#
# COMPACT_ATOMS: atom_id res chain seq x y z
N MET A 1 18.16 5.04 11.99
CA MET A 1 16.72 4.80 11.75
C MET A 1 15.97 6.11 11.74
N PHE A 2 14.88 6.15 11.01
CA PHE A 2 14.10 7.38 10.89
C PHE A 2 13.14 7.55 12.08
N SER A 3 12.89 8.79 12.48
CA SER A 3 11.82 9.09 13.43
C SER A 3 10.45 8.83 12.82
N LYS A 4 9.41 8.78 13.67
CA LYS A 4 8.04 8.61 13.18
C LYS A 4 7.65 9.72 12.21
N GLU A 5 7.98 10.97 12.54
CA GLU A 5 7.67 12.14 11.72
C GLU A 5 8.33 12.05 10.36
N VAL A 6 9.60 11.64 10.31
CA VAL A 6 10.31 11.43 9.04
C VAL A 6 9.67 10.32 8.25
N MET A 7 9.30 9.20 8.89
CA MET A 7 8.64 8.10 8.19
C MET A 7 7.30 8.53 7.61
N VAL A 8 6.50 9.28 8.36
CA VAL A 8 5.24 9.82 7.83
C VAL A 8 5.50 10.70 6.61
N GLY A 9 6.51 11.57 6.68
CA GLY A 9 6.89 12.42 5.55
C GLY A 9 7.32 11.61 4.32
N ILE A 10 8.06 10.51 4.52
CA ILE A 10 8.46 9.62 3.43
C ILE A 10 7.24 8.99 2.78
N PHE A 11 6.31 8.43 3.56
CA PHE A 11 5.10 7.82 3.01
C PHE A 11 4.25 8.83 2.25
N ILE A 12 4.13 10.03 2.78
CA ILE A 12 3.36 11.10 2.13
C ILE A 12 4.03 11.58 0.84
N GLY A 13 5.35 11.76 0.88
CA GLY A 13 6.08 12.41 -0.20
C GLY A 13 6.49 11.51 -1.35
N VAL A 14 6.91 10.28 -1.05
CA VAL A 14 7.54 9.42 -2.07
C VAL A 14 6.90 8.05 -2.23
N ALA A 15 6.02 7.63 -1.32
CA ALA A 15 5.36 6.35 -1.45
C ALA A 15 4.25 6.39 -2.50
N ASN A 16 4.09 5.28 -3.19
CA ASN A 16 2.99 5.09 -4.13
C ASN A 16 2.05 4.04 -3.57
N CYS A 17 0.77 4.40 -3.40
CA CYS A 17 -0.29 3.48 -2.99
C CYS A 17 -0.97 2.95 -4.24
N ASP A 18 -1.04 1.63 -4.37
CA ASP A 18 -1.62 0.99 -5.53
C ASP A 18 -2.64 -0.07 -5.08
N VAL A 19 -3.76 -0.13 -5.78
CA VAL A 19 -4.76 -1.18 -5.60
C VAL A 19 -4.97 -1.85 -6.95
N ARG A 20 -4.46 -3.06 -7.09
CA ARG A 20 -4.58 -3.82 -8.32
C ARG A 20 -5.80 -4.73 -8.24
N ILE A 21 -6.63 -4.70 -9.27
CA ILE A 21 -7.79 -5.58 -9.41
C ILE A 21 -7.48 -6.53 -10.55
N GLU A 22 -7.48 -7.84 -10.25
CA GLU A 22 -7.19 -8.88 -11.24
C GLU A 22 -8.39 -9.81 -11.37
N SER A 23 -8.68 -10.24 -12.60
CA SER A 23 -9.65 -11.31 -12.83
C SER A 23 -9.09 -12.61 -12.25
N ASP A 24 -9.91 -13.30 -11.47
CA ASP A 24 -9.54 -14.60 -10.90
C ASP A 24 -10.77 -15.52 -10.91
N TYR A 25 -10.79 -16.46 -11.85
CA TYR A 25 -11.90 -17.40 -11.99
C TYR A 25 -12.04 -18.34 -10.80
N ARG A 26 -11.02 -18.47 -9.96
CA ARG A 26 -11.06 -19.28 -8.73
C ARG A 26 -11.72 -18.54 -7.57
N SER A 27 -11.87 -17.23 -7.67
CA SER A 27 -12.55 -16.41 -6.67
C SER A 27 -14.06 -16.49 -6.90
N THR A 28 -14.83 -16.51 -5.80
CA THR A 28 -16.30 -16.55 -5.86
C THR A 28 -16.88 -15.37 -6.65
N LEU A 29 -16.29 -14.19 -6.52
CA LEU A 29 -16.75 -12.97 -7.20
C LEU A 29 -16.04 -12.73 -8.52
N GLY A 30 -15.10 -13.59 -8.92
CA GLY A 30 -14.35 -13.47 -10.16
C GLY A 30 -13.20 -12.49 -10.16
N TYR A 31 -12.88 -11.87 -9.03
CA TYR A 31 -11.81 -10.87 -8.92
C TYR A 31 -10.98 -11.07 -7.68
N GLN A 32 -9.72 -10.62 -7.75
CA GLN A 32 -8.82 -10.55 -6.63
C GLN A 32 -8.33 -9.12 -6.48
N VAL A 33 -8.35 -8.60 -5.25
CA VAL A 33 -7.90 -7.25 -4.91
C VAL A 33 -6.53 -7.35 -4.28
N ARG A 34 -5.53 -6.65 -4.84
CA ARG A 34 -4.13 -6.68 -4.37
C ARG A 34 -3.66 -5.26 -4.08
N PRO A 35 -3.78 -4.80 -2.83
CA PRO A 35 -3.25 -3.50 -2.44
C PRO A 35 -1.77 -3.60 -2.11
N LYS A 36 -1.03 -2.53 -2.35
CA LYS A 36 0.38 -2.44 -1.98
C LYS A 36 0.82 -1.00 -1.86
N ILE A 37 1.87 -0.79 -1.06
CA ILE A 37 2.60 0.47 -0.99
C ILE A 37 3.99 0.20 -1.54
N GLN A 38 4.47 1.06 -2.43
CA GLN A 38 5.79 0.93 -3.04
C GLN A 38 6.59 2.22 -2.85
N ILE A 39 7.88 2.06 -2.54
CA ILE A 39 8.83 3.16 -2.43
C ILE A 39 10.04 2.80 -3.27
N ARG A 40 10.42 3.69 -4.19
CA ARG A 40 11.60 3.54 -5.03
C ARG A 40 12.69 4.47 -4.52
N GLY A 41 13.94 4.03 -4.58
CA GLY A 41 15.06 4.83 -4.13
C GLY A 41 16.34 4.02 -4.07
N GLU A 42 17.39 4.63 -3.54
CA GLU A 42 18.66 3.96 -3.35
C GLU A 42 18.55 2.88 -2.28
N LEU A 43 19.34 1.83 -2.43
CA LEU A 43 19.26 0.65 -1.57
C LEU A 43 19.48 0.99 -0.09
N ASP A 44 20.45 1.86 0.22
CA ASP A 44 20.71 2.28 1.60
C ASP A 44 19.51 2.98 2.23
N PHE A 45 18.85 3.85 1.46
CA PHE A 45 17.63 4.52 1.90
C PHE A 45 16.51 3.52 2.19
N LEU A 46 16.28 2.59 1.28
CA LEU A 46 15.25 1.56 1.45
C LEU A 46 15.55 0.64 2.64
N ASN A 47 16.82 0.31 2.87
CA ASN A 47 17.21 -0.50 4.03
C ASN A 47 16.97 0.23 5.34
N GLN A 48 17.18 1.55 5.39
CA GLN A 48 16.87 2.33 6.58
C GLN A 48 15.35 2.34 6.85
N ILE A 49 14.54 2.46 5.81
CA ILE A 49 13.08 2.37 5.94
C ILE A 49 12.69 1.00 6.50
N LYS A 50 13.24 -0.07 5.93
CA LYS A 50 12.94 -1.43 6.37
C LYS A 50 13.26 -1.62 7.86
N ARG A 51 14.43 -1.17 8.31
CA ARG A 51 14.82 -1.27 9.72
C ARG A 51 13.90 -0.48 10.64
N THR A 52 13.49 0.71 10.19
CA THR A 52 12.55 1.54 10.95
C THR A 52 11.18 0.85 11.05
N LEU A 53 10.68 0.29 9.95
CA LEU A 53 9.38 -0.39 9.92
C LEU A 53 9.34 -1.64 10.80
N LEU A 54 10.46 -2.32 10.99
CA LEU A 54 10.51 -3.48 11.89
C LEU A 54 10.16 -3.11 13.33
N GLN A 55 10.42 -1.88 13.75
CA GLN A 55 10.03 -1.40 15.09
C GLN A 55 8.53 -1.27 15.25
N TYR A 56 7.79 -1.14 14.16
CA TYR A 56 6.32 -1.10 14.16
C TYR A 56 5.71 -2.46 13.83
N ASN A 57 6.51 -3.52 13.81
CA ASN A 57 6.12 -4.86 13.39
C ASN A 57 5.56 -4.90 11.95
N VAL A 58 6.06 -4.02 11.11
CA VAL A 58 5.70 -3.97 9.69
C VAL A 58 6.77 -4.68 8.89
N LYS A 59 6.38 -5.66 8.10
CA LYS A 59 7.27 -6.36 7.17
C LYS A 59 7.19 -5.76 5.79
N CYS A 60 8.33 -5.66 5.14
CA CYS A 60 8.39 -5.21 3.76
C CYS A 60 9.42 -6.04 3.01
N HIS A 61 9.35 -5.97 1.69
CA HIS A 61 10.25 -6.67 0.80
C HIS A 61 10.99 -5.68 -0.07
N ILE A 62 12.31 -5.84 -0.19
CA ILE A 62 13.14 -5.02 -1.05
C ILE A 62 13.64 -5.88 -2.21
N LYS A 63 13.39 -5.40 -3.43
CA LYS A 63 13.99 -5.93 -4.65
C LYS A 63 15.08 -4.98 -5.12
N GLU A 64 16.28 -5.48 -5.39
CA GLU A 64 17.38 -4.63 -5.85
C GLU A 64 17.14 -4.06 -7.24
N ARG A 65 16.31 -4.75 -8.04
CA ARG A 65 15.88 -4.29 -9.36
C ARG A 65 14.39 -4.57 -9.49
N GLU A 66 13.61 -3.56 -9.78
CA GLU A 66 12.16 -3.69 -9.90
C GLU A 66 11.79 -4.63 -11.06
N SER A 67 12.44 -4.45 -12.22
CA SER A 67 12.21 -5.26 -13.42
C SER A 67 13.40 -5.12 -14.37
N LYS A 68 13.35 -5.83 -15.50
CA LYS A 68 14.37 -5.70 -16.56
C LYS A 68 14.44 -4.28 -17.10
N LEU A 69 13.31 -3.58 -17.19
CA LEU A 69 13.23 -2.22 -17.71
C LEU A 69 13.45 -1.16 -16.64
N ARG A 70 13.12 -1.47 -15.38
CA ARG A 70 13.28 -0.58 -14.24
C ARG A 70 14.27 -1.21 -13.27
N GLN A 71 15.54 -0.82 -13.41
CA GLN A 71 16.65 -1.48 -12.69
C GLN A 71 16.92 -0.88 -11.31
N LYS A 72 16.13 0.10 -10.87
CA LYS A 72 16.30 0.70 -9.55
C LYS A 72 15.67 -0.16 -8.46
N PRO A 73 16.20 -0.09 -7.22
CA PRO A 73 15.61 -0.81 -6.09
C PRO A 73 14.20 -0.33 -5.77
N ILE A 74 13.38 -1.25 -5.27
CA ILE A 74 12.02 -0.96 -4.85
C ILE A 74 11.70 -1.70 -3.56
N LEU A 75 11.03 -1.01 -2.64
CA LEU A 75 10.50 -1.57 -1.40
C LEU A 75 9.00 -1.70 -1.55
N THR A 76 8.45 -2.85 -1.16
CA THR A 76 7.01 -3.14 -1.25
C THR A 76 6.46 -3.60 0.08
N ILE A 77 5.31 -3.07 0.48
CA ILE A 77 4.51 -3.52 1.62
C ILE A 77 3.17 -3.97 1.05
N SER A 78 2.78 -5.23 1.31
CA SER A 78 1.60 -5.82 0.66
C SER A 78 0.68 -6.61 1.59
N ARG A 79 1.10 -6.93 2.83
CA ARG A 79 0.21 -7.64 3.74
C ARG A 79 -0.78 -6.66 4.37
N ILE A 80 -2.05 -7.08 4.43
CA ILE A 80 -3.14 -6.23 4.94
C ILE A 80 -2.83 -5.70 6.34
N LYS A 81 -2.36 -6.56 7.25
CA LYS A 81 -2.07 -6.11 8.61
C LYS A 81 -0.98 -5.03 8.65
N ASP A 82 0.00 -5.12 7.76
CA ASP A 82 1.07 -4.12 7.67
C ASP A 82 0.53 -2.82 7.07
N LEU A 83 -0.31 -2.93 6.05
CA LEU A 83 -0.93 -1.77 5.39
C LEU A 83 -1.87 -1.02 6.35
N VAL A 84 -2.57 -1.74 7.23
CA VAL A 84 -3.40 -1.13 8.27
C VAL A 84 -2.53 -0.29 9.22
N ILE A 85 -1.41 -0.83 9.67
CA ILE A 85 -0.50 -0.12 10.57
C ILE A 85 0.00 1.18 9.91
N ILE A 86 0.46 1.09 8.67
CA ILE A 86 0.95 2.25 7.92
C ILE A 86 -0.17 3.28 7.73
N SER A 87 -1.36 2.84 7.34
CA SER A 87 -2.49 3.75 7.13
C SER A 87 -2.86 4.50 8.41
N ASN A 88 -2.69 3.88 9.57
CA ASN A 88 -3.03 4.48 10.85
C ASN A 88 -2.03 5.52 11.34
N ILE A 89 -0.78 5.50 10.85
CA ILE A 89 0.19 6.53 11.22
C ILE A 89 0.10 7.77 10.33
N ILE A 90 -0.58 7.69 9.20
CA ILE A 90 -0.79 8.85 8.33
C ILE A 90 -1.94 9.69 8.90
N PRO A 91 -1.76 11.01 9.13
CA PRO A 91 -2.84 11.84 9.66
C PRO A 91 -4.10 11.78 8.80
N PRO A 92 -5.30 11.57 9.40
CA PRO A 92 -6.53 11.40 8.62
C PRO A 92 -6.88 12.62 7.77
N GLU A 93 -6.54 13.81 8.25
CA GLU A 93 -6.81 15.09 7.58
C GLU A 93 -5.83 15.37 6.44
N TYR A 94 -4.78 14.57 6.31
CA TYR A 94 -3.75 14.83 5.31
C TYR A 94 -4.26 14.52 3.90
N SER A 95 -4.08 15.49 3.01
CA SER A 95 -4.34 15.31 1.59
C SER A 95 -3.15 15.88 0.81
N ASP A 96 -2.53 15.06 -0.01
CA ASP A 96 -1.43 15.47 -0.88
C ASP A 96 -1.95 15.80 -2.29
N ALA A 97 -1.04 16.23 -3.17
CA ALA A 97 -1.39 16.57 -4.56
C ALA A 97 -1.97 15.37 -5.33
N ARG A 98 -1.62 14.15 -4.93
CA ARG A 98 -2.12 12.91 -5.56
C ARG A 98 -3.39 12.38 -4.90
N ASN A 99 -3.70 12.87 -3.69
CA ASN A 99 -4.88 12.51 -2.91
C ASN A 99 -5.10 10.99 -2.81
N GLN A 100 -4.01 10.22 -2.75
CA GLN A 100 -4.09 8.75 -2.77
C GLN A 100 -4.45 8.13 -1.42
N TRP A 101 -4.02 8.76 -0.30
CA TRP A 101 -4.15 8.16 1.03
C TRP A 101 -5.59 7.97 1.50
N PRO A 102 -6.52 8.94 1.33
CA PRO A 102 -7.91 8.72 1.74
C PRO A 102 -8.54 7.52 1.06
N ASP A 103 -8.40 7.39 -0.25
CA ASP A 103 -8.94 6.28 -1.01
C ASP A 103 -8.29 4.96 -0.63
N PHE A 104 -6.96 4.96 -0.50
CA PHE A 104 -6.22 3.76 -0.13
C PHE A 104 -6.64 3.26 1.26
N ARG A 105 -6.77 4.19 2.23
CA ARG A 105 -7.22 3.84 3.58
C ARG A 105 -8.61 3.20 3.56
N THR A 106 -9.52 3.74 2.76
CA THR A 106 -10.87 3.18 2.62
C THR A 106 -10.81 1.75 2.09
N VAL A 107 -10.02 1.49 1.04
CA VAL A 107 -9.84 0.15 0.49
C VAL A 107 -9.26 -0.80 1.53
N ILE A 108 -8.21 -0.37 2.25
CA ILE A 108 -7.56 -1.20 3.26
C ILE A 108 -8.54 -1.56 4.38
N ASN A 109 -9.37 -0.63 4.83
CA ASN A 109 -10.35 -0.89 5.88
C ASN A 109 -11.41 -1.90 5.41
N ILE A 110 -11.88 -1.79 4.16
CA ILE A 110 -12.81 -2.76 3.58
C ILE A 110 -12.17 -4.16 3.59
N MET A 111 -10.92 -4.26 3.17
CA MET A 111 -10.22 -5.53 3.09
C MET A 111 -9.90 -6.10 4.47
N ASN A 112 -9.53 -5.26 5.42
CA ASN A 112 -9.26 -5.70 6.79
C ASN A 112 -10.51 -6.28 7.45
N ASP A 113 -11.68 -5.73 7.14
CA ASP A 113 -12.98 -6.25 7.60
C ASP A 113 -13.47 -7.43 6.75
N LYS A 114 -12.72 -7.85 5.75
CA LYS A 114 -13.07 -8.91 4.80
C LYS A 114 -14.33 -8.61 3.99
N ARG A 115 -14.74 -7.34 3.89
CA ARG A 115 -15.92 -6.94 3.11
C ARG A 115 -15.66 -6.97 1.61
N HIS A 116 -14.40 -7.02 1.16
CA HIS A 116 -14.05 -7.20 -0.25
C HIS A 116 -14.47 -8.59 -0.77
N LEU A 117 -14.81 -9.51 0.13
CA LEU A 117 -15.31 -10.84 -0.23
C LEU A 117 -16.83 -10.83 -0.46
N SER A 118 -17.50 -9.71 -0.18
CA SER A 118 -18.92 -9.51 -0.49
C SER A 118 -19.05 -8.66 -1.76
N LEU A 119 -20.19 -8.79 -2.43
CA LEU A 119 -20.44 -8.02 -3.65
C LEU A 119 -20.46 -6.51 -3.36
N SER A 120 -21.10 -6.08 -2.27
CA SER A 120 -21.19 -4.66 -1.94
C SER A 120 -19.83 -4.05 -1.61
N GLY A 121 -18.97 -4.76 -0.87
CA GLY A 121 -17.63 -4.30 -0.57
C GLY A 121 -16.73 -4.25 -1.79
N LEU A 122 -16.82 -5.25 -2.65
CA LEU A 122 -16.08 -5.25 -3.91
C LEU A 122 -16.52 -4.10 -4.81
N ASP A 123 -17.84 -3.86 -4.94
CA ASP A 123 -18.35 -2.75 -5.72
C ASP A 123 -17.85 -1.41 -5.22
N GLU A 124 -17.77 -1.23 -3.90
CA GLU A 124 -17.22 -0.01 -3.30
C GLU A 124 -15.76 0.22 -3.72
N ILE A 125 -14.94 -0.83 -3.70
CA ILE A 125 -13.55 -0.76 -4.15
C ILE A 125 -13.48 -0.42 -5.64
N LEU A 126 -14.31 -1.05 -6.46
CA LEU A 126 -14.35 -0.81 -7.91
C LEU A 126 -14.73 0.64 -8.22
N LYS A 127 -15.66 1.22 -7.45
CA LYS A 127 -16.01 2.65 -7.58
C LYS A 127 -14.84 3.56 -7.25
N ILE A 128 -14.14 3.27 -6.15
CA ILE A 128 -12.96 4.04 -5.76
C ILE A 128 -11.90 4.00 -6.86
N LYS A 129 -11.72 2.85 -7.49
CA LYS A 129 -10.78 2.69 -8.62
C LYS A 129 -11.27 3.33 -9.92
N GLY A 130 -12.54 3.75 -9.97
CA GLY A 130 -13.12 4.30 -11.20
C GLY A 130 -13.47 3.27 -12.26
N LEU A 131 -13.66 2.00 -11.87
CA LEU A 131 -13.96 0.92 -12.79
C LEU A 131 -15.46 0.70 -12.99
N ILE A 132 -16.28 1.26 -12.13
CA ILE A 132 -17.73 1.26 -12.28
C ILE A 132 -18.34 2.58 -11.86
#